data_564e684c6790f4fd569b1dafa354aa53
#
_entry.id   564e684c6790f4fd569b1dafa354aa53
#
_cell.length_a   1.000
_cell.length_b   1.000
_cell.length_c   1.000
_cell.angle_alpha   90.00
_cell.angle_beta   90.00
_cell.angle_gamma   90.00
#
_symmetry.space_group_name_H-M   'P 1'
#
loop_
_entity.id
_entity.type
_entity.pdbx_description
1 polymer ?
#
loop_
_entity_poly.entity_id
_entity_poly.type
_entity_poly.pdbx_seq_one_letter_code
_entity_poly.pdbx_strand_id
1 'polypeptide(L)'
;MFFSKSFIPILKNNPSEAKIKSHQLMLRVGMIKQSSAGIYSWLPLGFKVMKKIEQIVREEQDRVGVQEILMPTIQSSEIWKESGRYEDYGEEMLRIKDRQNREMLY
;
A
#
# COMPACT_ATOMS: atom_id res chain seq x y z
N MET A 1 7.17 6.59 22.64
CA MET A 1 7.79 7.44 21.58
C MET A 1 7.89 8.85 22.11
N PHE A 2 9.07 9.47 22.06
CA PHE A 2 9.22 10.89 22.42
C PHE A 2 9.05 11.75 21.16
N PHE A 3 8.23 12.77 21.24
CA PHE A 3 7.97 13.70 20.14
C PHE A 3 9.27 14.33 19.59
N SER A 4 10.17 14.73 20.48
CA SER A 4 11.47 15.32 20.12
C SER A 4 12.41 14.40 19.34
N LYS A 5 12.17 13.08 19.37
CA LYS A 5 12.97 12.06 18.66
C LYS A 5 12.20 11.41 17.50
N SER A 6 11.05 11.96 17.14
CA SER A 6 10.15 11.37 16.15
C SER A 6 9.97 12.28 14.95
N PHE A 7 10.00 11.71 13.75
CA PHE A 7 9.67 12.42 12.53
C PHE A 7 8.15 12.51 12.39
N ILE A 8 7.57 13.64 12.83
CA ILE A 8 6.12 13.88 12.80
C ILE A 8 5.89 15.28 12.21
N PRO A 9 5.83 15.45 10.89
CA PRO A 9 5.57 16.72 10.25
C PRO A 9 4.09 17.09 10.38
N ILE A 10 3.78 18.07 11.20
CA ILE A 10 2.41 18.54 11.46
C ILE A 10 2.07 19.70 10.55
N LEU A 11 0.90 19.64 9.90
CA LEU A 11 0.38 20.72 9.08
C LEU A 11 -0.72 21.49 9.84
N LYS A 12 -0.67 22.83 9.75
CA LYS A 12 -1.67 23.69 10.39
C LYS A 12 -3.01 23.69 9.64
N ASN A 13 -2.97 23.65 8.33
CA ASN A 13 -4.14 23.72 7.45
C ASN A 13 -4.41 22.40 6.77
N ASN A 14 -5.66 22.18 6.32
CA ASN A 14 -6.00 21.03 5.50
C ASN A 14 -5.37 21.17 4.11
N PRO A 15 -4.70 20.13 3.60
CA PRO A 15 -4.24 20.10 2.22
C PRO A 15 -5.41 20.21 1.25
N SER A 16 -5.22 20.96 0.17
CA SER A 16 -6.28 21.22 -0.83
C SER A 16 -6.76 19.96 -1.57
N GLU A 17 -5.88 18.97 -1.69
CA GLU A 17 -6.17 17.70 -2.37
C GLU A 17 -7.04 16.76 -1.52
N ALA A 18 -7.07 16.96 -0.20
CA ALA A 18 -7.78 16.08 0.73
C ALA A 18 -9.22 16.54 0.93
N LYS A 19 -10.19 15.78 0.40
CA LYS A 19 -11.63 16.05 0.54
C LYS A 19 -12.26 15.29 1.71
N ILE A 20 -11.79 14.08 1.98
CA ILE A 20 -12.32 13.19 3.03
C ILE A 20 -11.68 13.56 4.38
N LYS A 21 -12.49 13.62 5.44
CA LYS A 21 -12.07 14.05 6.77
C LYS A 21 -10.91 13.22 7.34
N SER A 22 -10.99 11.91 7.23
CA SER A 22 -9.92 11.01 7.69
C SER A 22 -8.60 11.27 6.95
N HIS A 23 -8.65 11.47 5.64
CA HIS A 23 -7.48 11.80 4.83
C HIS A 23 -6.85 13.13 5.25
N GLN A 24 -7.68 14.16 5.46
CA GLN A 24 -7.21 15.46 5.98
C GLN A 24 -6.48 15.32 7.31
N LEU A 25 -7.05 14.55 8.23
CA LEU A 25 -6.46 14.34 9.55
C LEU A 25 -5.15 13.56 9.49
N MET A 26 -5.08 12.51 8.68
CA MET A 26 -3.86 11.72 8.50
C MET A 26 -2.70 12.55 7.95
N LEU A 27 -2.98 13.42 6.97
CA LEU A 27 -1.97 14.34 6.43
C LEU A 27 -1.55 15.39 7.46
N ARG A 28 -2.51 15.98 8.20
CA ARG A 28 -2.23 17.02 9.18
C ARG A 28 -1.40 16.55 10.36
N VAL A 29 -1.68 15.36 10.89
CA VAL A 29 -0.95 14.81 12.04
C VAL A 29 0.38 14.14 11.65
N GLY A 30 0.74 14.15 10.37
CA GLY A 30 1.99 13.58 9.90
C GLY A 30 2.03 12.05 9.92
N MET A 31 0.90 11.39 9.69
CA MET A 31 0.84 9.94 9.54
C MET A 31 1.26 9.47 8.15
N ILE A 32 0.94 10.26 7.14
CA ILE A 32 1.24 10.00 5.73
C ILE A 32 1.77 11.25 5.03
N LYS A 33 2.50 11.05 3.94
CA LYS A 33 2.93 12.11 3.02
C LYS A 33 2.64 11.69 1.59
N GLN A 34 1.98 12.54 0.84
CA GLN A 34 1.72 12.30 -0.57
C GLN A 34 2.96 12.57 -1.41
N SER A 35 3.33 11.63 -2.28
CA SER A 35 4.40 11.78 -3.28
C SER A 35 3.84 12.24 -4.62
N SER A 36 2.74 11.64 -5.03
CA SER A 36 1.95 12.01 -6.22
C SER A 36 0.51 11.54 -6.02
N ALA A 37 -0.38 11.84 -6.95
CA ALA A 37 -1.78 11.44 -6.86
C ALA A 37 -1.91 9.92 -6.64
N GLY A 38 -2.56 9.53 -5.54
CA GLY A 38 -2.76 8.14 -5.15
C GLY A 38 -1.53 7.42 -4.57
N ILE A 39 -0.36 8.07 -4.51
CA ILE A 39 0.88 7.45 -4.00
C ILE A 39 1.32 8.15 -2.72
N TYR A 40 1.42 7.39 -1.63
CA TYR A 40 1.70 7.87 -0.29
C TYR A 40 2.88 7.16 0.36
N SER A 41 3.64 7.92 1.13
CA SER A 41 4.60 7.36 2.09
C SER A 41 3.95 7.30 3.47
N TRP A 42 4.06 6.17 4.14
CA TRP A 42 3.66 6.02 5.53
C TRP A 42 4.79 6.52 6.42
N LEU A 43 4.51 7.55 7.20
CA LEU A 43 5.46 8.11 8.15
C LEU A 43 5.45 7.31 9.46
N PRO A 44 6.43 7.50 10.38
CA PRO A 44 6.58 6.63 11.54
C PRO A 44 5.31 6.42 12.37
N LEU A 45 4.53 7.47 12.60
CA LEU A 45 3.29 7.38 13.37
C LEU A 45 2.23 6.55 12.63
N GLY A 46 2.01 6.83 11.34
CA GLY A 46 1.07 6.09 10.51
C GLY A 46 1.48 4.63 10.31
N PHE A 47 2.76 4.38 10.10
CA PHE A 47 3.29 3.03 9.94
C PHE A 47 3.11 2.18 11.21
N LYS A 48 3.25 2.78 12.41
CA LYS A 48 2.95 2.10 13.67
C LYS A 48 1.49 1.67 13.77
N VAL A 49 0.56 2.54 13.37
CA VAL A 49 -0.87 2.20 13.35
C VAL A 49 -1.14 1.06 12.37
N MET A 50 -0.58 1.14 11.17
CA MET A 50 -0.72 0.09 10.16
C MET A 50 -0.20 -1.26 10.66
N LYS A 51 0.96 -1.28 11.33
CA LYS A 51 1.52 -2.51 11.92
C LYS A 51 0.64 -3.10 13.02
N LYS A 52 -0.04 -2.28 13.81
CA LYS A 52 -1.02 -2.78 14.80
C LYS A 52 -2.22 -3.42 14.13
N ILE A 53 -2.74 -2.82 13.06
CA ILE A 53 -3.85 -3.39 12.29
C ILE A 53 -3.43 -4.71 11.65
N GLU A 54 -2.25 -4.75 11.01
CA GLU A 54 -1.68 -5.97 10.43
C GLU A 54 -1.59 -7.09 11.48
N GLN A 55 -1.13 -6.76 12.68
CA GLN A 55 -1.01 -7.74 13.77
C GLN A 55 -2.38 -8.29 14.20
N ILE A 56 -3.39 -7.44 14.33
CA ILE A 56 -4.74 -7.86 14.69
C ILE A 56 -5.30 -8.80 13.60
N VAL A 57 -5.15 -8.45 12.33
CA VAL A 57 -5.58 -9.30 11.22
C VAL A 57 -4.88 -10.66 11.26
N ARG A 58 -3.56 -10.67 11.48
CA ARG A 58 -2.77 -11.90 11.58
C ARG A 58 -3.27 -12.80 12.71
N GLU A 59 -3.45 -12.24 13.90
CA GLU A 59 -3.93 -12.98 15.08
C GLU A 59 -5.33 -13.59 14.86
N GLU A 60 -6.24 -12.86 14.23
CA GLU A 60 -7.57 -13.37 13.91
C GLU A 60 -7.54 -14.48 12.85
N GLN A 61 -6.70 -14.36 11.84
CA GLN A 61 -6.53 -15.39 10.81
C GLN A 61 -5.85 -16.65 11.38
N ASP A 62 -4.81 -16.49 12.18
CA ASP A 62 -4.12 -17.59 12.86
C ASP A 62 -5.06 -18.39 13.77
N ARG A 63 -5.97 -17.70 14.45
CA ARG A 63 -6.96 -18.32 15.37
C ARG A 63 -7.88 -19.32 14.67
N VAL A 64 -8.14 -19.13 13.39
CA VAL A 64 -8.96 -20.04 12.56
C VAL A 64 -8.11 -20.98 11.69
N GLY A 65 -6.79 -21.02 11.90
CA GLY A 65 -5.88 -21.95 11.26
C GLY A 65 -5.44 -21.58 9.84
N VAL A 66 -5.57 -20.32 9.45
CA VAL A 66 -5.07 -19.83 8.16
C VAL A 66 -3.54 -19.77 8.19
N GLN A 67 -2.91 -20.19 7.11
CA GLN A 67 -1.45 -20.12 6.96
C GLN A 67 -1.06 -18.88 6.15
N GLU A 68 -0.18 -18.06 6.70
CA GLU A 68 0.34 -16.85 6.04
C GLU A 68 1.45 -17.23 5.05
N ILE A 69 1.37 -16.69 3.85
CA ILE A 69 2.41 -16.81 2.83
C ILE A 69 2.77 -15.43 2.28
N LEU A 70 3.99 -15.28 1.81
CA LEU A 70 4.45 -14.09 1.09
C LEU A 70 4.62 -14.43 -0.39
N MET A 71 3.74 -13.89 -1.22
CA MET A 71 3.79 -14.09 -2.66
C MET A 71 4.59 -12.97 -3.35
N PRO A 72 5.19 -13.24 -4.53
CA PRO A 72 5.83 -12.21 -5.33
C PRO A 72 4.84 -11.12 -5.75
N THR A 73 5.27 -9.87 -5.71
CA THR A 73 4.47 -8.73 -6.19
C THR A 73 4.41 -8.68 -7.71
N ILE A 74 5.54 -8.99 -8.37
CA ILE A 74 5.63 -9.07 -9.83
C ILE A 74 5.46 -10.54 -10.24
N GLN A 75 4.59 -10.79 -11.19
CA GLN A 75 4.23 -12.14 -11.66
C GLN A 75 4.48 -12.29 -13.16
N SER A 76 4.72 -13.55 -13.59
CA SER A 76 4.76 -13.88 -15.01
C SER A 76 3.38 -13.68 -15.65
N SER A 77 3.34 -13.13 -16.85
CA SER A 77 2.11 -13.00 -17.62
C SER A 77 1.47 -14.33 -18.04
N GLU A 78 2.24 -15.40 -18.08
CA GLU A 78 1.76 -16.73 -18.54
C GLU A 78 0.60 -17.25 -17.71
N ILE A 79 0.69 -17.15 -16.38
CA ILE A 79 -0.38 -17.58 -15.45
C ILE A 79 -1.69 -16.84 -15.73
N TRP A 80 -1.60 -15.57 -16.04
CA TRP A 80 -2.77 -14.72 -16.33
C TRP A 80 -3.34 -14.97 -17.71
N LYS A 81 -2.48 -15.28 -18.70
CA LYS A 81 -2.90 -15.70 -20.05
C LYS A 81 -3.62 -17.05 -20.00
N GLU A 82 -3.11 -18.02 -19.23
CA GLU A 82 -3.72 -19.33 -19.06
C GLU A 82 -5.14 -19.23 -18.47
N SER A 83 -5.36 -18.34 -17.50
CA SER A 83 -6.68 -18.11 -16.89
C SER A 83 -7.61 -17.21 -17.72
N GLY A 84 -7.14 -16.64 -18.84
CA GLY A 84 -7.87 -15.68 -19.67
C GLY A 84 -7.97 -14.26 -19.08
N ARG A 85 -7.45 -14.03 -17.89
CA ARG A 85 -7.57 -12.75 -17.17
C ARG A 85 -6.63 -11.67 -17.69
N TYR A 86 -5.60 -12.03 -18.45
CA TYR A 86 -4.61 -11.09 -18.94
C TYR A 86 -5.23 -9.98 -19.82
N GLU A 87 -6.19 -10.33 -20.67
CA GLU A 87 -6.90 -9.38 -21.51
C GLU A 87 -8.08 -8.71 -20.76
N ASP A 88 -8.78 -9.47 -19.93
CA ASP A 88 -9.97 -8.99 -19.20
C ASP A 88 -9.69 -7.83 -18.24
N TYR A 89 -8.52 -7.78 -17.62
CA TYR A 89 -8.12 -6.70 -16.71
C TYR A 89 -7.80 -5.39 -17.45
N GLY A 90 -7.56 -5.41 -18.75
CA GLY A 90 -7.39 -4.21 -19.55
C GLY A 90 -6.28 -3.28 -19.06
N GLU A 91 -6.61 -1.99 -18.92
CA GLU A 91 -5.67 -0.93 -18.53
C GLU A 91 -5.35 -0.89 -17.02
N GLU A 92 -6.10 -1.57 -16.19
CA GLU A 92 -5.86 -1.60 -14.74
C GLU A 92 -4.60 -2.40 -14.37
N MET A 93 -4.19 -3.31 -15.24
CA MET A 93 -3.00 -4.12 -15.06
C MET A 93 -1.75 -3.38 -15.52
N LEU A 94 -0.75 -3.25 -14.63
CA LEU A 94 0.56 -2.72 -15.00
C LEU A 94 1.38 -3.79 -15.73
N ARG A 95 1.53 -3.65 -17.04
CA ARG A 95 2.30 -4.57 -17.89
C ARG A 95 3.72 -4.05 -18.03
N ILE A 96 4.69 -4.90 -17.70
CA ILE A 96 6.12 -4.57 -17.72
C ILE A 96 6.89 -5.64 -18.50
N LYS A 97 8.06 -5.26 -19.00
CA LYS A 97 9.03 -6.19 -19.60
C LYS A 97 10.35 -6.11 -18.85
N ASP A 98 10.94 -7.24 -18.58
CA ASP A 98 12.28 -7.30 -18.00
C ASP A 98 13.39 -7.07 -19.05
N ARG A 99 14.65 -7.14 -18.62
CA ARG A 99 15.81 -6.97 -19.51
C ARG A 99 15.92 -8.04 -20.60
N GLN A 100 15.24 -9.17 -20.42
CA GLN A 100 15.21 -10.28 -21.38
C GLN A 100 13.91 -10.30 -22.21
N ASN A 101 13.16 -9.19 -22.21
CA ASN A 101 11.85 -9.04 -22.86
C ASN A 101 10.78 -10.06 -22.41
N ARG A 102 10.92 -10.63 -21.21
CA ARG A 102 9.86 -11.45 -20.62
C ARG A 102 8.73 -10.54 -20.14
N GLU A 103 7.51 -10.88 -20.51
CA GLU A 103 6.32 -10.16 -20.09
C GLU A 103 5.96 -10.51 -18.65
N MET A 104 5.86 -9.49 -17.83
CA MET A 104 5.46 -9.59 -16.43
C MET A 104 4.39 -8.54 -16.11
N LEU A 105 3.74 -8.70 -14.98
CA LEU A 105 2.69 -7.78 -14.53
C LEU A 105 2.76 -7.52 -13.02
N TYR A 106 2.16 -6.38 -12.65
CA TYR A 106 2.02 -5.92 -11.28
C TYR A 106 0.54 -5.62 -10.99
#